data_93848d63a7bb371fa3db03e36db487fb
#
_entry.id   93848d63a7bb371fa3db03e36db487fb
#
_cell.length_a   1.000
_cell.length_b   1.000
_cell.length_c   1.000
_cell.angle_alpha   90.00
_cell.angle_beta   90.00
_cell.angle_gamma   90.00
#
_symmetry.space_group_name_H-M   'P 1'
#
loop_
_entity.id
_entity.type
_entity.pdbx_description
1 polymer ?
#
loop_
_entity_poly.entity_id
_entity_poly.type
_entity_poly.pdbx_seq_one_letter_code
_entity_poly.pdbx_strand_id
1 'polypeptide(L)'
;MDDGLPALPTLERGGHLGGRGDGSGPGDGRQSASQHRFHDSPGPCIGRRRKRGTREQAFGRSRGGFTCKVHCLSDAAGLPLVFHLTGGETADCTQFETLSALADARPGHLIADKGYDSDAIRDSLREAGVKPVIPPRSNRKAAIRWNKRIYRRRNRIERLIGHLKINRAIATRYDKLASSFLDMLHLAALRRLLRHATL
;
A
#
# COMPACT_ATOMS: atom_id res chain seq x y z
N MET A 1 38.72 -8.01 -10.41
CA MET A 1 37.53 -8.11 -11.26
C MET A 1 36.47 -7.30 -10.57
N ASP A 2 36.26 -6.12 -11.11
CA ASP A 2 35.50 -5.03 -10.50
C ASP A 2 34.16 -4.96 -11.24
N ASP A 3 33.09 -5.47 -10.60
CA ASP A 3 31.77 -5.44 -11.22
C ASP A 3 31.07 -4.14 -10.83
N GLY A 4 31.22 -3.14 -11.74
CA GLY A 4 30.63 -1.83 -11.62
C GLY A 4 29.10 -1.85 -11.67
N LEU A 5 28.48 -1.41 -10.59
CA LEU A 5 27.07 -1.03 -10.56
C LEU A 5 26.84 0.24 -11.38
N PRO A 6 25.78 0.32 -12.20
CA PRO A 6 25.50 1.53 -12.99
C PRO A 6 25.02 2.68 -12.10
N ALA A 7 25.64 3.84 -12.28
CA ALA A 7 25.32 5.09 -11.62
C ALA A 7 23.92 5.61 -12.05
N LEU A 8 23.14 6.07 -11.08
CA LEU A 8 21.86 6.73 -11.29
C LEU A 8 22.07 8.13 -11.88
N PRO A 9 21.21 8.61 -12.79
CA PRO A 9 21.37 9.94 -13.43
C PRO A 9 21.09 11.07 -12.44
N THR A 10 22.03 12.01 -12.42
CA THR A 10 21.95 13.28 -11.69
C THR A 10 21.05 14.24 -12.46
N LEU A 11 19.98 14.72 -11.87
CA LEU A 11 19.16 15.81 -12.43
C LEU A 11 19.74 17.16 -12.01
N GLU A 12 20.23 17.90 -12.99
CA GLU A 12 20.73 19.26 -12.85
C GLU A 12 19.60 20.27 -12.54
N ARG A 13 19.95 21.25 -11.72
CA ARG A 13 19.08 22.39 -11.38
C ARG A 13 19.10 23.40 -12.52
N GLY A 14 17.97 23.65 -13.15
CA GLY A 14 17.77 24.76 -14.11
C GLY A 14 16.92 25.87 -13.50
N GLY A 15 17.50 27.09 -13.48
CA GLY A 15 16.93 28.40 -13.81
C GLY A 15 15.68 28.91 -13.05
N HIS A 16 15.94 29.88 -12.21
CA HIS A 16 15.04 30.86 -11.61
C HIS A 16 14.40 31.80 -12.65
N LEU A 17 13.07 31.86 -12.73
CA LEU A 17 12.32 33.01 -13.25
C LEU A 17 11.10 33.25 -12.38
N GLY A 18 11.00 34.48 -11.84
CA GLY A 18 9.94 34.91 -10.98
C GLY A 18 8.61 35.11 -11.71
N GLY A 19 7.54 34.64 -11.11
CA GLY A 19 6.16 34.93 -11.47
C GLY A 19 5.30 34.87 -10.23
N ARG A 20 4.68 35.99 -9.87
CA ARG A 20 3.62 36.04 -8.86
C ARG A 20 2.41 35.30 -9.40
N GLY A 21 1.91 34.29 -8.69
CA GLY A 21 0.70 33.56 -9.04
C GLY A 21 0.28 32.69 -7.87
N ASP A 22 -0.93 32.86 -7.51
CA ASP A 22 -1.82 32.23 -6.55
C ASP A 22 -1.40 30.89 -5.94
N GLY A 23 -1.55 30.83 -4.61
CA GLY A 23 -1.12 29.77 -3.71
C GLY A 23 -1.72 28.38 -3.86
N SER A 24 -1.54 27.73 -5.00
CA SER A 24 -1.59 26.27 -5.13
C SER A 24 -0.16 25.74 -5.05
N GLY A 25 0.32 25.52 -3.85
CA GLY A 25 1.62 24.88 -3.58
C GLY A 25 1.73 23.52 -4.27
N PRO A 26 2.95 23.13 -4.67
CA PRO A 26 3.20 21.85 -5.35
C PRO A 26 2.60 20.73 -4.50
N GLY A 27 1.82 19.86 -5.15
CA GLY A 27 1.12 18.75 -4.50
C GLY A 27 2.05 18.02 -3.56
N ASP A 28 1.71 18.09 -2.27
CA ASP A 28 2.42 17.44 -1.19
C ASP A 28 2.47 15.93 -1.50
N GLY A 29 3.58 15.48 -2.05
CA GLY A 29 3.83 14.11 -2.52
C GLY A 29 3.78 13.06 -1.40
N ARG A 30 2.71 13.09 -0.59
CA ARG A 30 2.47 12.20 0.52
C ARG A 30 1.79 10.94 0.02
N GLN A 31 2.42 9.83 0.23
CA GLN A 31 1.85 8.51 -0.02
C GLN A 31 1.33 7.91 1.27
N SER A 32 0.28 7.12 1.17
CA SER A 32 -0.32 6.43 2.29
C SER A 32 -0.36 4.93 1.98
N ALA A 33 0.36 4.14 2.77
CA ALA A 33 0.26 2.69 2.71
C ALA A 33 -0.72 2.19 3.77
N SER A 34 -1.67 1.38 3.37
CA SER A 34 -2.59 0.73 4.29
C SER A 34 -2.86 -0.70 3.87
N GLN A 35 -3.16 -1.48 4.87
CA GLN A 35 -3.54 -2.85 4.72
C GLN A 35 -5.01 -3.00 5.05
N HIS A 36 -5.73 -3.71 4.20
CA HIS A 36 -7.06 -4.18 4.51
C HIS A 36 -7.13 -5.70 4.42
N ARG A 37 -7.64 -6.30 5.49
CA ARG A 37 -8.03 -7.69 5.49
C ARG A 37 -9.43 -7.77 4.93
N PHE A 38 -9.58 -8.45 3.80
CA PHE A 38 -10.90 -8.85 3.35
C PHE A 38 -11.32 -10.04 4.20
N HIS A 39 -12.29 -9.83 5.10
CA HIS A 39 -12.88 -10.91 5.87
C HIS A 39 -13.73 -11.79 4.96
N ASP A 40 -13.56 -13.07 5.17
CA ASP A 40 -14.24 -14.14 4.47
C ASP A 40 -15.75 -14.06 4.58
N SER A 41 -16.37 -14.19 3.43
CA SER A 41 -17.27 -15.32 3.27
C SER A 41 -16.40 -16.57 3.09
N PRO A 42 -16.82 -17.77 3.59
CA PRO A 42 -16.10 -18.99 3.32
C PRO A 42 -15.87 -19.04 1.81
N GLY A 43 -14.61 -18.91 1.40
CA GLY A 43 -14.25 -18.90 -0.01
C GLY A 43 -14.83 -20.14 -0.68
N PRO A 44 -15.09 -20.13 -1.98
CA PRO A 44 -15.70 -21.24 -2.69
C PRO A 44 -15.02 -22.49 -2.20
N CYS A 45 -15.79 -23.46 -1.73
CA CYS A 45 -15.31 -24.70 -1.10
C CYS A 45 -14.09 -25.20 -1.86
N ILE A 46 -12.90 -24.85 -1.37
CA ILE A 46 -11.65 -25.36 -1.92
C ILE A 46 -11.66 -26.82 -1.54
N GLY A 47 -12.11 -27.63 -2.48
CA GLY A 47 -12.19 -29.06 -2.31
C GLY A 47 -10.90 -29.58 -1.68
N ARG A 48 -11.02 -30.44 -0.73
CA ARG A 48 -10.05 -30.94 0.26
C ARG A 48 -8.69 -31.45 -0.28
N ARG A 49 -8.36 -31.23 -1.56
CA ARG A 49 -7.14 -31.76 -2.20
C ARG A 49 -6.51 -30.79 -3.19
N ARG A 50 -5.66 -29.88 -2.68
CA ARG A 50 -4.45 -29.46 -3.42
C ARG A 50 -3.45 -28.84 -2.43
N LYS A 51 -2.47 -29.63 -2.02
CA LYS A 51 -1.32 -29.18 -1.18
C LYS A 51 -0.32 -28.28 -1.95
N ARG A 52 -0.48 -28.13 -3.26
CA ARG A 52 0.33 -27.23 -4.11
C ARG A 52 -0.56 -26.13 -4.65
N GLY A 53 -0.27 -24.88 -4.33
CA GLY A 53 -0.90 -23.72 -4.97
C GLY A 53 -1.60 -22.72 -4.07
N THR A 54 -1.77 -22.92 -2.77
CA THR A 54 -2.46 -21.94 -1.92
C THR A 54 -1.65 -20.67 -1.74
N ARG A 55 -0.31 -20.73 -1.62
CA ARG A 55 0.56 -19.56 -1.51
C ARG A 55 0.63 -18.76 -2.81
N GLU A 56 0.75 -19.43 -3.96
CA GLU A 56 0.73 -18.79 -5.29
C GLU A 56 -0.60 -18.09 -5.55
N GLN A 57 -1.69 -18.57 -4.94
CA GLN A 57 -3.01 -17.97 -5.04
C GLN A 57 -3.28 -16.90 -3.98
N ALA A 58 -2.28 -16.49 -3.19
CA ALA A 58 -2.40 -15.53 -2.10
C ALA A 58 -3.54 -15.87 -1.12
N PHE A 59 -3.72 -17.15 -0.82
CA PHE A 59 -4.58 -17.62 0.27
C PHE A 59 -3.75 -18.22 1.39
N GLY A 60 -4.08 -17.86 2.62
CA GLY A 60 -3.41 -18.38 3.79
C GLY A 60 -4.31 -18.43 5.02
N ARG A 61 -3.89 -19.18 6.01
CA ARG A 61 -4.68 -19.42 7.20
C ARG A 61 -4.45 -18.31 8.23
N SER A 62 -5.44 -17.47 8.45
CA SER A 62 -5.47 -16.52 9.56
C SER A 62 -6.24 -17.09 10.76
N ARG A 63 -6.32 -16.33 11.85
CA ARG A 63 -7.16 -16.71 13.01
C ARG A 63 -8.64 -16.88 12.66
N GLY A 64 -9.13 -16.20 11.63
CA GLY A 64 -10.52 -16.27 11.15
C GLY A 64 -10.74 -17.26 10.00
N GLY A 65 -9.78 -18.13 9.67
CA GLY A 65 -9.88 -19.09 8.58
C GLY A 65 -8.98 -18.77 7.37
N PHE A 66 -9.31 -19.30 6.21
CA PHE A 66 -8.60 -19.02 4.97
C PHE A 66 -8.97 -17.64 4.45
N THR A 67 -7.97 -16.76 4.38
CA THR A 67 -8.14 -15.37 3.95
C THR A 67 -7.04 -14.95 3.01
N CYS A 68 -7.28 -13.86 2.27
CA CYS A 68 -6.20 -13.13 1.63
C CYS A 68 -6.10 -11.72 2.20
N LYS A 69 -4.92 -11.13 2.09
CA LYS A 69 -4.69 -9.73 2.40
C LYS A 69 -4.44 -8.96 1.13
N VAL A 70 -5.06 -7.80 1.03
CA VAL A 70 -4.76 -6.81 -0.01
C VAL A 70 -3.92 -5.71 0.62
N HIS A 71 -2.67 -5.61 0.21
CA HIS A 71 -1.82 -4.48 0.54
C HIS A 71 -2.01 -3.43 -0.55
N CYS A 72 -2.25 -2.19 -0.15
CA CYS A 72 -2.50 -1.10 -1.09
C CYS A 72 -1.65 0.10 -0.72
N LEU A 73 -0.99 0.68 -1.71
CA LEU A 73 -0.35 1.97 -1.62
C LEU A 73 -1.21 2.98 -2.38
N SER A 74 -1.45 4.13 -1.79
CA SER A 74 -2.18 5.23 -2.42
C SER A 74 -1.41 6.53 -2.36
N ASP A 75 -1.72 7.44 -3.26
CA ASP A 75 -1.19 8.80 -3.25
C ASP A 75 -1.86 9.70 -2.18
N ALA A 76 -1.46 10.98 -2.18
CA ALA A 76 -2.01 11.98 -1.28
C ALA A 76 -3.48 12.31 -1.53
N ALA A 77 -4.03 12.05 -2.72
CA ALA A 77 -5.44 12.22 -3.04
C ALA A 77 -6.29 11.01 -2.61
N GLY A 78 -5.65 9.89 -2.27
CA GLY A 78 -6.30 8.62 -1.97
C GLY A 78 -6.62 7.82 -3.23
N LEU A 79 -5.84 8.04 -4.30
CA LEU A 79 -5.88 7.23 -5.52
C LEU A 79 -4.92 6.05 -5.39
N PRO A 80 -5.31 4.87 -5.85
CA PRO A 80 -4.47 3.69 -5.74
C PRO A 80 -3.26 3.76 -6.68
N LEU A 81 -2.08 3.42 -6.17
CA LEU A 81 -0.84 3.32 -6.92
C LEU A 81 -0.46 1.86 -7.15
N VAL A 82 -0.51 1.06 -6.08
CA VAL A 82 -0.06 -0.33 -6.10
C VAL A 82 -1.01 -1.20 -5.31
N PHE A 83 -1.27 -2.40 -5.81
CA PHE A 83 -1.89 -3.49 -5.07
C PHE A 83 -0.94 -4.69 -5.02
N HIS A 84 -0.87 -5.33 -3.87
CA HIS A 84 -0.16 -6.59 -3.69
C HIS A 84 -1.00 -7.54 -2.84
N LEU A 85 -1.01 -8.82 -3.22
CA LEU A 85 -1.82 -9.86 -2.56
C LEU A 85 -0.94 -10.82 -1.78
N THR A 86 -1.34 -11.14 -0.57
CA THR A 86 -0.68 -12.18 0.25
C THR A 86 -1.69 -13.06 0.96
N GLY A 87 -1.23 -14.19 1.46
CA GLY A 87 -2.03 -15.02 2.35
C GLY A 87 -2.33 -14.30 3.67
N GLY A 88 -3.43 -14.67 4.30
CA GLY A 88 -3.89 -14.03 5.53
C GLY A 88 -2.94 -14.15 6.73
N GLU A 89 -2.04 -15.13 6.74
CA GLU A 89 -1.01 -15.34 7.76
C GLU A 89 0.16 -14.39 7.66
N THR A 90 0.42 -13.83 6.46
CA THR A 90 1.62 -13.04 6.18
C THR A 90 1.64 -11.78 7.06
N ALA A 91 2.80 -11.49 7.67
CA ALA A 91 2.97 -10.26 8.44
C ALA A 91 3.06 -9.04 7.52
N ASP A 92 2.45 -7.93 7.91
CA ASP A 92 2.33 -6.75 7.06
C ASP A 92 3.67 -6.08 6.83
N CYS A 93 4.52 -6.04 7.87
CA CYS A 93 5.85 -5.43 7.80
C CYS A 93 6.77 -6.12 6.77
N THR A 94 6.60 -7.42 6.50
CA THR A 94 7.40 -8.13 5.50
C THR A 94 7.07 -7.74 4.06
N GLN A 95 5.93 -7.08 3.83
CA GLN A 95 5.51 -6.67 2.49
C GLN A 95 5.91 -5.24 2.14
N PHE A 96 6.54 -4.53 3.07
CA PHE A 96 6.91 -3.15 2.89
C PHE A 96 7.90 -2.95 1.72
N GLU A 97 8.94 -3.77 1.66
CA GLU A 97 9.96 -3.69 0.61
C GLU A 97 9.35 -3.94 -0.77
N THR A 98 8.49 -4.99 -0.88
CA THR A 98 7.77 -5.28 -2.14
C THR A 98 6.90 -4.11 -2.58
N LEU A 99 6.13 -3.50 -1.66
CA LEU A 99 5.30 -2.34 -1.97
C LEU A 99 6.13 -1.12 -2.37
N SER A 100 7.25 -0.89 -1.69
CA SER A 100 8.15 0.23 -1.98
C SER A 100 8.85 0.07 -3.32
N ALA A 101 9.25 -1.16 -3.67
CA ALA A 101 9.88 -1.46 -4.95
C ALA A 101 8.92 -1.32 -6.14
N LEU A 102 7.62 -1.55 -5.93
CA LEU A 102 6.59 -1.38 -6.96
C LEU A 102 6.14 0.07 -7.13
N ALA A 103 6.57 0.97 -6.26
CA ALA A 103 6.18 2.38 -6.29
C ALA A 103 7.34 3.24 -6.78
N ASP A 104 7.19 3.86 -7.95
CA ASP A 104 8.24 4.72 -8.56
C ASP A 104 8.43 6.07 -7.85
N ALA A 105 7.59 6.40 -6.87
CA ALA A 105 7.58 7.73 -6.28
C ALA A 105 8.16 7.73 -4.85
N ARG A 106 9.01 8.71 -4.57
CA ARG A 106 9.53 8.99 -3.22
C ARG A 106 8.67 10.05 -2.53
N PRO A 107 7.79 9.68 -1.58
CA PRO A 107 6.94 10.63 -0.88
C PRO A 107 7.72 11.38 0.20
N GLY A 108 7.35 12.62 0.50
CA GLY A 108 7.89 13.33 1.66
C GLY A 108 7.48 12.71 3.01
N HIS A 109 6.33 11.99 3.03
CA HIS A 109 5.81 11.29 4.21
C HIS A 109 5.17 9.97 3.80
N LEU A 110 5.47 8.89 4.51
CA LEU A 110 4.75 7.63 4.40
C LEU A 110 3.86 7.42 5.62
N ILE A 111 2.57 7.31 5.38
CA ILE A 111 1.57 7.04 6.42
C ILE A 111 1.22 5.55 6.32
N ALA A 112 1.46 4.78 7.37
CA ALA A 112 1.12 3.37 7.39
C ALA A 112 0.48 2.95 8.71
N ASP A 113 -0.15 1.79 8.69
CA ASP A 113 -0.81 1.21 9.87
C ASP A 113 0.22 0.67 10.87
N LYS A 114 -0.18 0.48 12.13
CA LYS A 114 0.66 -0.14 13.17
C LYS A 114 1.20 -1.53 12.80
N GLY A 115 0.59 -2.20 11.82
CA GLY A 115 1.09 -3.45 11.26
C GLY A 115 2.47 -3.33 10.62
N TYR A 116 2.82 -2.13 10.13
CA TYR A 116 4.11 -1.79 9.54
C TYR A 116 5.12 -1.21 10.54
N ASP A 117 4.82 -1.21 11.84
CA ASP A 117 5.73 -0.71 12.87
C ASP A 117 6.90 -1.68 13.07
N SER A 118 8.01 -1.39 12.39
CA SER A 118 9.29 -2.06 12.48
C SER A 118 10.39 -1.00 12.48
N ASP A 119 11.48 -1.23 13.23
CA ASP A 119 12.61 -0.31 13.25
C ASP A 119 13.30 -0.30 11.89
N ALA A 120 13.49 -1.46 11.28
CA ALA A 120 14.07 -1.58 9.94
C ALA A 120 13.30 -0.74 8.90
N ILE A 121 11.95 -0.78 8.91
CA ILE A 121 11.13 0.04 8.00
C ILE A 121 11.31 1.53 8.29
N ARG A 122 11.35 1.92 9.56
CA ARG A 122 11.51 3.33 9.92
C ARG A 122 12.88 3.87 9.53
N ASP A 123 13.91 3.06 9.68
CA ASP A 123 15.28 3.44 9.35
C ASP A 123 15.48 3.50 7.83
N SER A 124 15.00 2.51 7.09
CA SER A 124 14.98 2.53 5.62
C SER A 124 14.25 3.75 5.07
N LEU A 125 13.09 4.13 5.65
CA LEU A 125 12.37 5.35 5.24
C LEU A 125 13.17 6.61 5.53
N ARG A 126 13.85 6.72 6.68
CA ARG A 126 14.67 7.88 7.04
C ARG A 126 15.89 8.01 6.14
N GLU A 127 16.55 6.90 5.83
CA GLU A 127 17.66 6.84 4.88
C GLU A 127 17.24 7.33 3.49
N ALA A 128 16.03 6.95 3.06
CA ALA A 128 15.42 7.45 1.82
C ALA A 128 14.92 8.90 1.89
N GLY A 129 15.10 9.62 3.02
CA GLY A 129 14.60 10.97 3.22
C GLY A 129 13.09 11.08 3.43
N VAL A 130 12.40 9.95 3.64
CA VAL A 130 10.95 9.87 3.84
C VAL A 130 10.61 9.89 5.32
N LYS A 131 9.67 10.74 5.73
CA LYS A 131 9.24 10.82 7.13
C LYS A 131 8.21 9.71 7.44
N PRO A 132 8.52 8.73 8.33
CA PRO A 132 7.57 7.68 8.70
C PRO A 132 6.49 8.23 9.64
N VAL A 133 5.24 8.05 9.29
CA VAL A 133 4.06 8.39 10.11
C VAL A 133 3.30 7.11 10.42
N ILE A 134 3.89 6.30 11.29
CA ILE A 134 3.42 4.98 11.67
C ILE A 134 3.17 4.99 13.18
N PRO A 135 1.97 4.66 13.67
CA PRO A 135 1.73 4.55 15.11
C PRO A 135 2.49 3.34 15.68
N PRO A 136 3.03 3.43 16.90
CA PRO A 136 3.72 2.33 17.54
C PRO A 136 2.74 1.19 17.87
N ARG A 137 3.24 -0.04 17.84
CA ARG A 137 2.52 -1.21 18.37
C ARG A 137 2.37 -1.09 19.89
N SER A 138 1.30 -1.65 20.45
CA SER A 138 0.99 -1.59 21.88
C SER A 138 2.05 -2.28 22.77
N ASN A 139 2.74 -3.27 22.23
CA ASN A 139 3.80 -4.03 22.93
C ASN A 139 5.22 -3.44 22.77
N ARG A 140 5.34 -2.24 22.16
CA ARG A 140 6.62 -1.60 21.97
C ARG A 140 7.14 -1.01 23.29
N LYS A 141 8.39 -1.38 23.68
CA LYS A 141 9.02 -0.89 24.91
C LYS A 141 9.41 0.60 24.82
N ALA A 142 9.91 1.03 23.65
CA ALA A 142 10.32 2.41 23.43
C ALA A 142 9.18 3.26 22.90
N ALA A 143 8.92 4.40 23.54
CA ALA A 143 7.93 5.36 23.07
C ALA A 143 8.43 6.06 21.78
N ILE A 144 7.65 6.01 20.73
CA ILE A 144 7.96 6.69 19.46
C ILE A 144 6.99 7.85 19.27
N ARG A 145 7.53 9.03 19.06
CA ARG A 145 6.74 10.21 18.69
C ARG A 145 6.36 10.12 17.21
N TRP A 146 5.09 10.34 16.90
CA TRP A 146 4.56 10.34 15.55
C TRP A 146 3.50 11.44 15.39
N ASN A 147 3.31 11.92 14.18
CA ASN A 147 2.41 13.04 13.91
C ASN A 147 0.96 12.57 13.74
N LYS A 148 0.16 12.71 14.81
CA LYS A 148 -1.27 12.34 14.81
C LYS A 148 -2.10 13.14 13.79
N ARG A 149 -1.76 14.41 13.54
CA ARG A 149 -2.47 15.26 12.57
C ARG A 149 -2.29 14.74 11.15
N ILE A 150 -1.06 14.39 10.78
CA ILE A 150 -0.77 13.80 9.47
C ILE A 150 -1.41 12.41 9.35
N TYR A 151 -1.37 11.61 10.41
CA TYR A 151 -1.94 10.28 10.43
C TYR A 151 -3.45 10.24 10.15
N ARG A 152 -4.22 11.26 10.54
CA ARG A 152 -5.65 11.34 10.22
C ARG A 152 -5.93 11.25 8.72
N ARG A 153 -4.96 11.59 7.87
CA ARG A 153 -5.07 11.47 6.41
C ARG A 153 -5.14 10.01 5.94
N ARG A 154 -4.82 9.04 6.79
CA ARG A 154 -5.02 7.61 6.53
C ARG A 154 -6.48 7.27 6.17
N ASN A 155 -7.43 8.06 6.63
CA ASN A 155 -8.84 7.94 6.24
C ASN A 155 -9.07 7.95 4.70
N ARG A 156 -8.13 8.51 3.92
CA ARG A 156 -8.25 8.51 2.44
C ARG A 156 -8.13 7.10 1.86
N ILE A 157 -7.19 6.32 2.35
CA ILE A 157 -7.04 4.94 1.90
C ILE A 157 -8.16 4.05 2.43
N GLU A 158 -8.68 4.31 3.62
CA GLU A 158 -9.86 3.60 4.14
C GLU A 158 -11.08 3.84 3.25
N ARG A 159 -11.30 5.09 2.82
CA ARG A 159 -12.36 5.42 1.85
C ARG A 159 -12.10 4.76 0.50
N LEU A 160 -10.85 4.73 0.02
CA LEU A 160 -10.52 4.01 -1.21
C LEU A 160 -10.95 2.55 -1.11
N ILE A 161 -10.56 1.86 -0.05
CA ILE A 161 -10.92 0.46 0.16
C ILE A 161 -12.44 0.29 0.32
N GLY A 162 -13.12 1.20 0.99
CA GLY A 162 -14.59 1.22 1.06
C GLY A 162 -15.22 1.28 -0.32
N HIS A 163 -14.71 2.15 -1.20
CA HIS A 163 -15.18 2.24 -2.59
C HIS A 163 -14.89 0.98 -3.41
N LEU A 164 -13.74 0.34 -3.24
CA LEU A 164 -13.44 -0.92 -3.91
C LEU A 164 -14.41 -2.03 -3.47
N LYS A 165 -14.75 -2.08 -2.18
CA LYS A 165 -15.68 -3.07 -1.60
C LYS A 165 -17.15 -2.89 -2.00
N ILE A 166 -17.54 -1.78 -2.59
CA ILE A 166 -18.86 -1.63 -3.23
C ILE A 166 -19.03 -2.70 -4.31
N ASN A 167 -17.96 -3.07 -4.99
CA ASN A 167 -17.96 -4.23 -5.87
C ASN A 167 -17.95 -5.51 -5.02
N ARG A 168 -19.07 -6.23 -5.03
CA ARG A 168 -19.27 -7.45 -4.22
C ARG A 168 -18.23 -8.53 -4.52
N ALA A 169 -17.79 -8.67 -5.77
CA ALA A 169 -16.77 -9.63 -6.15
C ALA A 169 -15.42 -9.34 -5.47
N ILE A 170 -15.10 -8.05 -5.25
CA ILE A 170 -13.91 -7.64 -4.48
C ILE A 170 -14.14 -7.84 -2.99
N ALA A 171 -15.32 -7.49 -2.47
CA ALA A 171 -15.60 -7.58 -1.03
C ALA A 171 -15.52 -9.02 -0.51
N THR A 172 -15.92 -9.99 -1.31
CA THR A 172 -16.04 -11.41 -0.90
C THR A 172 -14.98 -12.32 -1.51
N ARG A 173 -14.24 -11.85 -2.50
CA ARG A 173 -13.25 -12.63 -3.26
C ARG A 173 -13.73 -14.05 -3.61
N TYR A 174 -14.58 -14.13 -4.63
CA TYR A 174 -15.01 -15.44 -5.17
C TYR A 174 -13.93 -16.10 -6.05
N ASP A 175 -12.96 -15.32 -6.56
CA ASP A 175 -11.94 -15.81 -7.47
C ASP A 175 -10.90 -16.65 -6.75
N LYS A 176 -10.66 -17.84 -7.31
CA LYS A 176 -9.62 -18.76 -6.85
C LYS A 176 -8.23 -18.23 -7.23
N LEU A 177 -8.09 -17.66 -8.43
CA LEU A 177 -6.82 -17.18 -8.96
C LEU A 177 -6.49 -15.81 -8.38
N ALA A 178 -5.26 -15.64 -7.90
CA ALA A 178 -4.77 -14.37 -7.40
C ALA A 178 -4.69 -13.31 -8.50
N SER A 179 -4.27 -13.72 -9.71
CA SER A 179 -4.21 -12.84 -10.89
C SER A 179 -5.58 -12.26 -11.22
N SER A 180 -6.61 -13.09 -11.38
CA SER A 180 -7.97 -12.62 -11.70
C SER A 180 -8.53 -11.67 -10.65
N PHE A 181 -8.24 -11.95 -9.37
CA PHE A 181 -8.65 -11.06 -8.29
C PHE A 181 -7.89 -9.72 -8.31
N LEU A 182 -6.59 -9.76 -8.63
CA LEU A 182 -5.77 -8.56 -8.79
C LEU A 182 -6.24 -7.71 -9.97
N ASP A 183 -6.58 -8.35 -11.11
CA ASP A 183 -7.10 -7.68 -12.29
C ASP A 183 -8.43 -6.96 -11.99
N MET A 184 -9.31 -7.58 -11.20
CA MET A 184 -10.54 -6.91 -10.74
C MET A 184 -10.26 -5.69 -9.85
N LEU A 185 -9.25 -5.76 -8.98
CA LEU A 185 -8.80 -4.61 -8.20
C LEU A 185 -8.30 -3.47 -9.09
N HIS A 186 -7.51 -3.80 -10.13
CA HIS A 186 -7.01 -2.83 -11.09
C HIS A 186 -8.14 -2.19 -11.90
N LEU A 187 -9.14 -2.97 -12.36
CA LEU A 187 -10.31 -2.43 -13.06
C LEU A 187 -11.14 -1.48 -12.18
N ALA A 188 -11.35 -1.85 -10.92
CA ALA A 188 -12.05 -0.98 -9.98
C ALA A 188 -11.26 0.29 -9.66
N ALA A 189 -9.92 0.20 -9.61
CA ALA A 189 -9.01 1.32 -9.45
C ALA A 189 -9.07 2.25 -10.67
N LEU A 190 -9.01 1.70 -11.88
CA LEU A 190 -9.12 2.45 -13.13
C LEU A 190 -10.41 3.26 -13.19
N ARG A 191 -11.54 2.65 -12.85
CA ARG A 191 -12.84 3.37 -12.77
C ARG A 191 -12.77 4.57 -11.82
N ARG A 192 -12.04 4.47 -10.71
CA ARG A 192 -11.87 5.56 -9.77
C ARG A 192 -10.95 6.64 -10.31
N LEU A 193 -9.85 6.26 -10.96
CA LEU A 193 -8.91 7.19 -11.60
C LEU A 193 -9.60 8.01 -12.69
N LEU A 194 -10.38 7.36 -13.56
CA LEU A 194 -11.15 8.03 -14.62
C LEU A 194 -12.13 9.05 -14.03
N ARG A 195 -12.88 8.69 -12.99
CA ARG A 195 -13.78 9.63 -12.32
C ARG A 195 -13.06 10.82 -11.68
N HIS A 196 -11.82 10.64 -11.24
CA HIS A 196 -11.02 11.73 -10.68
C HIS A 196 -10.45 12.65 -11.75
N ALA A 197 -10.15 12.11 -12.94
CA ALA A 197 -9.61 12.86 -14.07
C ALA A 197 -10.68 13.67 -14.81
N THR A 198 -11.97 13.33 -14.63
CA THR A 198 -13.12 14.01 -15.31
C THR A 198 -13.79 15.08 -14.43
N LEU A 199 -13.30 15.31 -13.22
CA LEU A 199 -13.75 16.38 -12.29
C LEU A 199 -12.71 17.49 -12.20
#